data_9fedbe9996250c1503c8dee773d3ce84
#
_entry.id   9fedbe9996250c1503c8dee773d3ce84
#
_cell.length_a   1.000
_cell.length_b   1.000
_cell.length_c   1.000
_cell.angle_alpha   90.00
_cell.angle_beta   90.00
_cell.angle_gamma   90.00
#
_symmetry.space_group_name_H-M   'P 1'
#
loop_
_entity.id
_entity.type
_entity.pdbx_description
1 polymer ?
#
loop_
_entity_poly.entity_id
_entity_poly.type
_entity_poly.pdbx_seq_one_letter_code
_entity_poly.pdbx_strand_id
1 'polypeptide(L)'
;KKINLSYLKPKFIVSSKLPAWTNGLPSVISQSIFLNLQSLDKINLINKNSFYVDTNKVNKISHELDYESLTEDSIRIKNGEYSVIPEIKLDFAKSRLHRFSNEILFSIKLNLYKGSNYNFIDSFSYNFSLDLGNKTGYPHIDGFYRTSKEKIIDLTKLSLSKFHYRLLDKLSCMPLESEVVLRNNQILVDLGTNQGLSNGKVGLVSTTKNMDYSATDWSVLTVISANRDYSILEPLNPKIKGGELEGKIIRFMN
;
A
#
# COMPACT_ATOMS: atom_id res chain seq x y z
N LYS A 1 8.65 -4.68 14.68
CA LYS A 1 7.29 -4.31 14.24
C LYS A 1 7.19 -4.54 12.74
N LYS A 2 6.42 -5.54 12.30
CA LYS A 2 6.07 -5.70 10.88
C LYS A 2 4.69 -5.10 10.62
N ILE A 3 4.58 -4.38 9.50
CA ILE A 3 3.35 -3.69 9.10
C ILE A 3 2.76 -4.47 7.92
N ASN A 4 1.48 -4.85 8.02
CA ASN A 4 0.79 -5.49 6.90
C ASN A 4 0.48 -4.45 5.83
N LEU A 5 1.02 -4.67 4.64
CA LEU A 5 0.85 -3.81 3.48
C LEU A 5 0.35 -4.63 2.30
N SER A 6 -0.84 -4.37 1.82
CA SER A 6 -1.40 -5.01 0.63
C SER A 6 -0.97 -4.26 -0.63
N TYR A 7 -0.33 -4.97 -1.56
CA TYR A 7 0.04 -4.45 -2.87
C TYR A 7 -1.08 -4.72 -3.87
N LEU A 8 -1.79 -3.68 -4.25
CA LEU A 8 -2.95 -3.76 -5.13
C LEU A 8 -2.56 -3.61 -6.61
N LYS A 9 -3.52 -3.84 -7.50
CA LYS A 9 -3.33 -3.77 -8.95
C LYS A 9 -2.77 -2.42 -9.36
N PRO A 10 -1.61 -2.38 -10.00
CA PRO A 10 -1.02 -1.15 -10.46
C PRO A 10 -1.82 -0.56 -11.63
N LYS A 11 -1.85 0.77 -11.68
CA LYS A 11 -2.42 1.53 -12.79
C LYS A 11 -1.30 1.91 -13.76
N PHE A 12 -1.48 1.54 -15.03
CA PHE A 12 -0.51 1.84 -16.08
C PHE A 12 -1.06 2.90 -17.03
N ILE A 13 -0.26 3.91 -17.32
CA ILE A 13 -0.57 4.98 -18.26
C ILE A 13 0.62 5.08 -19.21
N VAL A 14 0.44 4.64 -20.45
CA VAL A 14 1.50 4.66 -21.47
C VAL A 14 1.06 5.55 -22.61
N SER A 15 1.91 6.52 -22.94
CA SER A 15 1.64 7.43 -24.07
C SER A 15 1.68 6.66 -25.39
N SER A 16 0.69 6.93 -26.25
CA SER A 16 0.63 6.34 -27.60
C SER A 16 1.77 6.77 -28.52
N LYS A 17 2.54 7.79 -28.13
CA LYS A 17 3.74 8.24 -28.87
C LYS A 17 4.96 7.37 -28.62
N LEU A 18 4.89 6.47 -27.64
CA LEU A 18 5.98 5.57 -27.33
C LEU A 18 5.93 4.31 -28.22
N PRO A 19 7.09 3.73 -28.55
CA PRO A 19 7.16 2.49 -29.34
C PRO A 19 6.49 1.32 -28.61
N ALA A 20 5.95 0.37 -29.36
CA ALA A 20 5.23 -0.78 -28.83
C ALA A 20 6.05 -1.62 -27.83
N TRP A 21 7.38 -1.70 -27.96
CA TRP A 21 8.23 -2.42 -27.02
C TRP A 21 8.20 -1.86 -25.59
N THR A 22 7.81 -0.60 -25.41
CA THR A 22 7.70 0.03 -24.08
C THR A 22 6.47 -0.44 -23.31
N ASN A 23 5.49 -1.06 -23.96
CA ASN A 23 4.24 -1.49 -23.32
C ASN A 23 4.46 -2.49 -22.17
N GLY A 24 5.53 -3.29 -22.22
CA GLY A 24 5.88 -4.22 -21.15
C GLY A 24 6.63 -3.58 -19.97
N LEU A 25 7.16 -2.37 -20.11
CA LEU A 25 7.98 -1.72 -19.09
C LEU A 25 7.21 -1.43 -17.79
N PRO A 26 5.96 -0.94 -17.81
CA PRO A 26 5.22 -0.70 -16.58
C PRO A 26 5.07 -1.94 -15.69
N SER A 27 4.84 -3.10 -16.30
CA SER A 27 4.75 -4.38 -15.57
C SER A 27 6.09 -4.73 -14.92
N VAL A 28 7.20 -4.56 -15.62
CA VAL A 28 8.55 -4.82 -15.09
C VAL A 28 8.86 -3.86 -13.94
N ILE A 29 8.53 -2.59 -14.09
CA ILE A 29 8.70 -1.58 -13.03
C ILE A 29 7.85 -1.95 -11.81
N SER A 30 6.58 -2.32 -12.02
CA SER A 30 5.69 -2.76 -10.94
C SER A 30 6.23 -3.96 -10.19
N GLN A 31 6.74 -4.96 -10.90
CA GLN A 31 7.37 -6.13 -10.30
C GLN A 31 8.64 -5.76 -9.51
N SER A 32 9.44 -4.84 -10.03
CA SER A 32 10.62 -4.33 -9.32
C SER A 32 10.22 -3.60 -8.03
N ILE A 33 9.16 -2.79 -8.06
CA ILE A 33 8.61 -2.13 -6.86
C ILE A 33 8.18 -3.18 -5.83
N PHE A 34 7.42 -4.18 -6.26
CA PHE A 34 6.94 -5.25 -5.39
C PHE A 34 8.09 -5.98 -4.70
N LEU A 35 9.09 -6.44 -5.46
CA LEU A 35 10.26 -7.15 -4.93
C LEU A 35 11.07 -6.29 -3.95
N ASN A 36 11.23 -5.02 -4.26
CA ASN A 36 11.90 -4.08 -3.37
C ASN A 36 11.13 -3.85 -2.06
N LEU A 37 9.80 -3.73 -2.12
CA LEU A 37 8.98 -3.62 -0.90
C LEU A 37 9.00 -4.91 -0.08
N GLN A 38 9.01 -6.06 -0.75
CA GLN A 38 9.08 -7.37 -0.10
C GLN A 38 10.41 -7.60 0.65
N SER A 39 11.50 -7.00 0.17
CA SER A 39 12.82 -7.10 0.81
C SER A 39 12.94 -6.29 2.11
N LEU A 40 11.94 -5.48 2.46
CA LEU A 40 11.95 -4.66 3.66
C LEU A 40 11.50 -5.46 4.89
N ASP A 41 12.41 -5.69 5.83
CA ASP A 41 12.17 -6.51 7.03
C ASP A 41 10.99 -6.04 7.90
N LYS A 42 10.67 -4.75 7.83
CA LYS A 42 9.60 -4.13 8.62
C LYS A 42 8.22 -4.25 7.97
N ILE A 43 8.13 -4.73 6.74
CA ILE A 43 6.88 -4.86 5.99
C ILE A 43 6.56 -6.34 5.80
N ASN A 44 5.31 -6.72 6.07
CA ASN A 44 4.71 -7.96 5.62
C ASN A 44 3.88 -7.64 4.38
N LEU A 45 4.46 -7.85 3.19
CA LEU A 45 3.82 -7.50 1.93
C LEU A 45 2.89 -8.62 1.47
N ILE A 46 1.62 -8.28 1.29
CA ILE A 46 0.58 -9.19 0.79
C ILE A 46 0.32 -8.85 -0.67
N ASN A 47 0.51 -9.83 -1.55
CA ASN A 47 0.26 -9.64 -2.98
C ASN A 47 -1.23 -9.74 -3.30
N LYS A 48 -1.83 -8.62 -3.65
CA LYS A 48 -3.22 -8.51 -4.13
C LYS A 48 -3.28 -7.78 -5.48
N ASN A 49 -2.29 -8.01 -6.35
CA ASN A 49 -2.16 -7.30 -7.63
C ASN A 49 -3.22 -7.67 -8.68
N SER A 50 -4.02 -8.71 -8.46
CA SER A 50 -5.18 -9.06 -9.30
C SER A 50 -6.39 -8.14 -9.04
N PHE A 51 -6.43 -7.46 -7.88
CA PHE A 51 -7.60 -6.68 -7.48
C PHE A 51 -7.48 -5.22 -7.92
N TYR A 52 -8.46 -4.81 -8.70
CA TYR A 52 -8.65 -3.42 -9.08
C TYR A 52 -9.54 -2.71 -8.07
N VAL A 53 -9.06 -1.59 -7.56
CA VAL A 53 -9.83 -0.72 -6.67
C VAL A 53 -10.06 0.60 -7.38
N ASP A 54 -11.32 0.92 -7.64
CA ASP A 54 -11.70 2.25 -8.12
C ASP A 54 -11.87 3.19 -6.92
N THR A 55 -10.79 3.86 -6.57
CA THR A 55 -10.75 4.78 -5.42
C THR A 55 -11.75 5.95 -5.52
N ASN A 56 -12.24 6.25 -6.73
CA ASN A 56 -13.26 7.29 -6.93
C ASN A 56 -14.67 6.81 -6.55
N LYS A 57 -14.91 5.50 -6.59
CA LYS A 57 -16.20 4.90 -6.24
C LYS A 57 -16.30 4.52 -4.77
N VAL A 58 -15.19 4.25 -4.10
CA VAL A 58 -15.16 3.79 -2.70
C VAL A 58 -15.85 4.78 -1.75
N ASN A 59 -15.79 6.07 -2.03
CA ASN A 59 -16.50 7.09 -1.25
C ASN A 59 -18.03 7.17 -1.53
N LYS A 60 -18.54 6.35 -2.46
CA LYS A 60 -19.96 6.29 -2.86
C LYS A 60 -20.61 4.96 -2.57
N ILE A 61 -20.03 4.12 -1.75
CA ILE A 61 -20.68 2.87 -1.32
C ILE A 61 -21.89 3.23 -0.42
N SER A 62 -22.98 3.57 -1.08
CA SER A 62 -24.32 3.39 -0.57
C SER A 62 -24.54 1.89 -0.38
N HIS A 63 -25.30 1.53 0.63
CA HIS A 63 -25.64 0.21 1.13
C HIS A 63 -26.28 -0.78 0.12
N GLU A 64 -25.90 -0.78 -1.14
CA GLU A 64 -26.26 -1.83 -2.07
C GLU A 64 -25.41 -3.06 -1.76
N LEU A 65 -26.10 -4.10 -1.34
CA LEU A 65 -25.56 -5.45 -1.12
C LEU A 65 -24.99 -5.94 -2.46
N ASP A 66 -23.70 -5.76 -2.63
CA ASP A 66 -22.96 -6.31 -3.77
C ASP A 66 -22.70 -7.79 -3.48
N TYR A 67 -23.44 -8.67 -4.14
CA TYR A 67 -23.30 -10.12 -4.01
C TYR A 67 -21.89 -10.61 -4.35
N GLU A 68 -21.15 -9.94 -5.22
CA GLU A 68 -19.75 -10.22 -5.49
C GLU A 68 -18.87 -10.04 -4.24
N SER A 69 -19.27 -9.16 -3.33
CA SER A 69 -18.53 -8.90 -2.09
C SER A 69 -18.61 -10.02 -1.06
N LEU A 70 -19.58 -10.91 -1.15
CA LEU A 70 -19.78 -12.02 -0.19
C LEU A 70 -18.86 -13.22 -0.47
N THR A 71 -18.41 -13.38 -1.72
CA THR A 71 -17.50 -14.46 -2.11
C THR A 71 -16.02 -14.09 -1.94
N GLU A 72 -15.72 -12.85 -1.61
CA GLU A 72 -14.39 -12.26 -1.66
C GLU A 72 -13.81 -11.87 -0.29
N ASP A 73 -14.20 -12.54 0.79
CA ASP A 73 -13.69 -12.24 2.14
C ASP A 73 -12.15 -12.26 2.26
N SER A 74 -11.48 -13.01 1.37
CA SER A 74 -10.01 -13.02 1.28
C SER A 74 -9.41 -11.77 0.62
N ILE A 75 -10.22 -10.93 0.01
CA ILE A 75 -9.80 -9.83 -0.87
C ILE A 75 -9.84 -8.50 -0.14
N ARG A 76 -10.73 -8.36 0.84
CA ARG A 76 -10.90 -7.12 1.57
C ARG A 76 -9.67 -6.76 2.38
N ILE A 77 -9.29 -5.49 2.29
CA ILE A 77 -8.34 -4.91 3.22
C ILE A 77 -9.10 -4.68 4.52
N LYS A 78 -8.60 -5.26 5.60
CA LYS A 78 -9.22 -5.13 6.90
C LYS A 78 -9.06 -3.71 7.43
N ASN A 79 -9.98 -3.32 8.30
CA ASN A 79 -9.83 -2.06 9.02
C ASN A 79 -8.52 -2.09 9.82
N GLY A 80 -7.75 -0.99 9.74
CA GLY A 80 -6.43 -0.91 10.38
C GLY A 80 -5.24 -1.35 9.52
N GLU A 81 -5.44 -2.12 8.44
CA GLU A 81 -4.39 -2.49 7.48
C GLU A 81 -4.13 -1.39 6.45
N TYR A 82 -2.96 -1.47 5.83
CA TYR A 82 -2.53 -0.52 4.79
C TYR A 82 -2.53 -1.17 3.42
N SER A 83 -2.73 -0.34 2.40
CA SER A 83 -2.61 -0.77 1.00
C SER A 83 -1.87 0.26 0.18
N VAL A 84 -1.17 -0.21 -0.83
CA VAL A 84 -0.49 0.63 -1.80
C VAL A 84 -0.98 0.33 -3.20
N ILE A 85 -1.32 1.40 -3.93
CA ILE A 85 -1.70 1.35 -5.35
C ILE A 85 -0.62 2.08 -6.14
N PRO A 86 0.21 1.35 -6.90
CA PRO A 86 1.17 1.98 -7.78
C PRO A 86 0.48 2.57 -9.01
N GLU A 87 0.89 3.78 -9.38
CA GLU A 87 0.56 4.39 -10.66
C GLU A 87 1.87 4.61 -11.42
N ILE A 88 2.00 3.99 -12.58
CA ILE A 88 3.20 4.05 -13.41
C ILE A 88 2.83 4.68 -14.73
N LYS A 89 3.35 5.89 -14.96
CA LYS A 89 3.15 6.64 -16.19
C LYS A 89 4.43 6.68 -16.99
N LEU A 90 4.33 6.32 -18.27
CA LEU A 90 5.37 6.50 -19.27
C LEU A 90 4.90 7.53 -20.28
N ASP A 91 5.69 8.57 -20.46
CA ASP A 91 5.40 9.63 -21.42
C ASP A 91 6.60 9.89 -22.32
N PHE A 92 6.37 10.59 -23.42
CA PHE A 92 7.37 10.94 -24.38
C PHE A 92 7.61 12.46 -24.37
N ALA A 93 8.86 12.87 -24.33
CA ALA A 93 9.24 14.26 -24.46
C ALA A 93 10.43 14.42 -25.42
N LYS A 94 10.53 15.62 -25.98
CA LYS A 94 11.79 16.05 -26.62
C LYS A 94 12.76 16.43 -25.50
N SER A 95 14.00 15.98 -25.60
CA SER A 95 15.01 16.33 -24.60
C SER A 95 15.16 17.86 -24.51
N ARG A 96 15.20 18.35 -23.27
CA ARG A 96 15.49 19.77 -23.02
C ARG A 96 16.99 20.09 -23.15
N LEU A 97 17.82 19.08 -22.95
CA LEU A 97 19.28 19.24 -22.97
C LEU A 97 19.88 19.11 -24.37
N HIS A 98 19.27 18.28 -25.20
CA HIS A 98 19.76 17.98 -26.54
C HIS A 98 18.66 18.21 -27.58
N ARG A 99 18.88 19.18 -28.46
CA ARG A 99 17.90 19.67 -29.45
C ARG A 99 17.32 18.60 -30.39
N PHE A 100 18.01 17.45 -30.49
CA PHE A 100 17.67 16.35 -31.40
C PHE A 100 17.45 15.01 -30.71
N SER A 101 17.47 14.96 -29.38
CA SER A 101 17.22 13.74 -28.66
C SER A 101 15.79 13.65 -28.12
N ASN A 102 15.33 12.42 -27.95
CA ASN A 102 14.05 12.11 -27.34
C ASN A 102 14.28 11.54 -25.95
N GLU A 103 13.35 11.79 -25.06
CA GLU A 103 13.36 11.26 -23.69
C GLU A 103 12.10 10.45 -23.42
N ILE A 104 12.23 9.36 -22.69
CA ILE A 104 11.11 8.74 -22.00
C ILE A 104 11.04 9.34 -20.60
N LEU A 105 9.88 9.88 -20.25
CA LEU A 105 9.59 10.37 -18.93
C LEU A 105 8.90 9.25 -18.14
N PHE A 106 9.48 8.90 -17.02
CA PHE A 106 8.93 7.95 -16.07
C PHE A 106 8.36 8.71 -14.88
N SER A 107 7.11 8.48 -14.57
CA SER A 107 6.48 8.95 -13.35
C SER A 107 5.93 7.75 -12.58
N ILE A 108 6.52 7.48 -11.42
CA ILE A 108 6.11 6.42 -10.52
C ILE A 108 5.49 7.09 -9.30
N LYS A 109 4.23 6.77 -9.04
CA LYS A 109 3.49 7.30 -7.90
C LYS A 109 2.95 6.13 -7.08
N LEU A 110 3.25 6.09 -5.80
CA LEU A 110 2.71 5.11 -4.88
C LEU A 110 1.70 5.80 -3.96
N ASN A 111 0.45 5.48 -4.13
CA ASN A 111 -0.63 6.01 -3.32
C ASN A 111 -0.87 5.06 -2.15
N LEU A 112 -0.73 5.56 -0.92
CA LEU A 112 -0.90 4.82 0.32
C LEU A 112 -2.32 5.07 0.87
N TYR A 113 -3.00 3.99 1.18
CA TYR A 113 -4.36 3.99 1.72
C TYR A 113 -4.43 3.17 3.00
N LYS A 114 -5.47 3.41 3.80
CA LYS A 114 -5.73 2.72 5.07
C LYS A 114 -7.16 2.23 5.14
N GLY A 115 -7.31 1.00 5.64
CA GLY A 115 -8.60 0.38 5.96
C GLY A 115 -9.42 -0.03 4.76
N SER A 116 -10.56 -0.65 5.05
CA SER A 116 -11.49 -1.18 4.05
C SER A 116 -12.09 -0.10 3.14
N ASN A 117 -12.18 1.13 3.63
CA ASN A 117 -12.72 2.26 2.87
C ASN A 117 -11.65 2.98 2.03
N TYR A 118 -10.43 2.44 1.94
CA TYR A 118 -9.32 3.02 1.19
C TYR A 118 -9.10 4.52 1.46
N ASN A 119 -9.09 4.89 2.74
CA ASN A 119 -8.82 6.28 3.13
C ASN A 119 -7.40 6.65 2.70
N PHE A 120 -7.29 7.67 1.84
CA PHE A 120 -6.01 8.15 1.35
C PHE A 120 -5.18 8.73 2.51
N ILE A 121 -3.92 8.30 2.62
CA ILE A 121 -2.99 8.77 3.64
C ILE A 121 -1.94 9.69 3.04
N ASP A 122 -1.25 9.19 2.00
CA ASP A 122 -0.12 9.89 1.41
C ASP A 122 0.18 9.40 0.00
N SER A 123 0.95 10.17 -0.74
CA SER A 123 1.38 9.81 -2.07
C SER A 123 2.86 10.13 -2.25
N PHE A 124 3.61 9.13 -2.66
CA PHE A 124 5.03 9.26 -2.94
C PHE A 124 5.24 9.27 -4.45
N SER A 125 5.80 10.35 -4.97
CA SER A 125 6.05 10.49 -6.40
C SER A 125 7.54 10.50 -6.68
N TYR A 126 7.91 9.77 -7.70
CA TYR A 126 9.26 9.77 -8.24
C TYR A 126 9.22 9.92 -9.76
N ASN A 127 9.93 10.93 -10.25
CA ASN A 127 10.02 11.22 -11.67
C ASN A 127 11.47 11.16 -12.11
N PHE A 128 11.73 10.51 -13.23
CA PHE A 128 13.04 10.51 -13.88
C PHE A 128 12.86 10.45 -15.40
N SER A 129 13.87 10.86 -16.12
CA SER A 129 13.89 10.74 -17.57
C SER A 129 15.06 9.89 -18.03
N LEU A 130 14.88 9.28 -19.17
CA LEU A 130 15.91 8.54 -19.87
C LEU A 130 16.08 9.11 -21.27
N ASP A 131 17.27 9.63 -21.53
CA ASP A 131 17.62 10.09 -22.87
C ASP A 131 17.83 8.88 -23.80
N LEU A 132 17.17 8.93 -24.95
CA LEU A 132 17.18 7.84 -25.93
C LEU A 132 18.23 8.03 -27.02
N GLY A 133 19.06 9.07 -26.90
CA GLY A 133 20.10 9.39 -27.85
C GLY A 133 19.63 10.24 -29.03
N ASN A 134 20.57 10.61 -29.88
CA ASN A 134 20.34 11.55 -30.98
C ASN A 134 19.50 10.92 -32.10
N LYS A 135 18.58 11.70 -32.63
CA LYS A 135 17.94 11.38 -33.92
C LYS A 135 18.97 11.44 -35.02
N THR A 136 19.22 10.32 -35.69
CA THR A 136 20.05 10.26 -36.87
C THR A 136 19.29 10.61 -38.16
N GLY A 137 17.97 10.78 -38.05
CA GLY A 137 17.07 10.96 -39.19
C GLY A 137 16.62 9.66 -39.84
N TYR A 138 17.18 8.53 -39.40
CA TYR A 138 16.75 7.20 -39.83
C TYR A 138 15.93 6.55 -38.73
N PRO A 139 14.61 6.37 -38.92
CA PRO A 139 13.72 5.83 -37.87
C PRO A 139 14.19 4.50 -37.27
N HIS A 140 14.93 3.70 -38.06
CA HIS A 140 15.44 2.39 -37.65
C HIS A 140 16.70 2.46 -36.78
N ILE A 141 17.39 3.61 -36.76
CA ILE A 141 18.65 3.80 -36.03
C ILE A 141 18.44 4.71 -34.82
N ASP A 142 17.37 5.47 -34.84
CA ASP A 142 17.10 6.45 -33.80
C ASP A 142 16.77 5.78 -32.45
N GLY A 143 17.47 6.22 -31.51
CA GLY A 143 17.66 6.02 -30.07
C GLY A 143 16.82 5.03 -29.26
N PHE A 144 15.60 4.72 -29.66
CA PHE A 144 14.76 3.76 -28.97
C PHE A 144 15.35 2.34 -28.92
N TYR A 145 16.25 2.00 -29.83
CA TYR A 145 16.87 0.69 -29.91
C TYR A 145 18.18 0.57 -29.11
N ARG A 146 18.71 1.70 -28.62
CA ARG A 146 20.02 1.72 -27.93
C ARG A 146 19.95 1.54 -26.43
N THR A 147 18.77 1.71 -25.83
CA THR A 147 18.64 1.58 -24.40
C THR A 147 18.13 0.21 -24.05
N SER A 148 18.95 -0.58 -23.37
CA SER A 148 18.56 -1.93 -22.97
C SER A 148 17.49 -1.87 -21.88
N LYS A 149 16.61 -2.87 -21.88
CA LYS A 149 15.59 -3.06 -20.84
C LYS A 149 16.23 -3.16 -19.45
N GLU A 150 17.40 -3.81 -19.36
CA GLU A 150 18.19 -3.97 -18.13
C GLU A 150 18.59 -2.62 -17.56
N LYS A 151 19.08 -1.71 -18.38
CA LYS A 151 19.46 -0.36 -17.96
C LYS A 151 18.28 0.43 -17.41
N ILE A 152 17.09 0.28 -17.99
CA ILE A 152 15.86 0.91 -17.49
C ILE A 152 15.49 0.33 -16.13
N ILE A 153 15.60 -0.99 -15.96
CA ILE A 153 15.34 -1.67 -14.70
C ILE A 153 16.30 -1.19 -13.62
N ASP A 154 17.58 -1.09 -13.91
CA ASP A 154 18.61 -0.67 -12.95
C ASP A 154 18.42 0.78 -12.53
N LEU A 155 18.11 1.68 -13.48
CA LEU A 155 17.75 3.06 -13.16
C LEU A 155 16.49 3.14 -12.28
N THR A 156 15.51 2.29 -12.55
CA THR A 156 14.30 2.19 -11.74
C THR A 156 14.62 1.74 -10.32
N LYS A 157 15.44 0.70 -10.15
CA LYS A 157 15.88 0.22 -8.83
C LYS A 157 16.62 1.29 -8.05
N LEU A 158 17.58 1.98 -8.70
CA LEU A 158 18.33 3.06 -8.08
C LEU A 158 17.41 4.19 -7.60
N SER A 159 16.41 4.50 -8.39
CA SER A 159 15.43 5.53 -8.10
C SER A 159 14.51 5.15 -6.94
N LEU A 160 14.09 3.89 -6.89
CA LEU A 160 13.23 3.37 -5.84
C LEU A 160 13.95 3.22 -4.50
N SER A 161 15.28 3.10 -4.46
CA SER A 161 16.03 2.96 -3.21
C SER A 161 15.76 4.12 -2.24
N LYS A 162 15.71 5.36 -2.74
CA LYS A 162 15.39 6.55 -1.93
C LYS A 162 13.95 6.60 -1.44
N PHE A 163 13.05 5.94 -2.17
CA PHE A 163 11.64 5.89 -1.90
C PHE A 163 11.33 4.99 -0.69
N HIS A 164 12.03 3.88 -0.54
CA HIS A 164 11.84 2.93 0.56
C HIS A 164 11.97 3.58 1.93
N TYR A 165 12.95 4.45 2.11
CA TYR A 165 13.17 5.16 3.38
C TYR A 165 11.98 6.03 3.76
N ARG A 166 11.44 6.80 2.81
CA ARG A 166 10.27 7.66 3.07
C ARG A 166 9.02 6.86 3.42
N LEU A 167 8.78 5.76 2.69
CA LEU A 167 7.65 4.87 2.99
C LEU A 167 7.79 4.24 4.37
N LEU A 168 8.97 3.71 4.70
CA LEU A 168 9.25 3.12 6.00
C LEU A 168 9.13 4.13 7.13
N ASP A 169 9.66 5.33 6.94
CA ASP A 169 9.55 6.41 7.92
C ASP A 169 8.09 6.75 8.18
N LYS A 170 7.31 6.96 7.12
CA LYS A 170 5.87 7.23 7.25
C LYS A 170 5.13 6.11 7.96
N LEU A 171 5.34 4.85 7.55
CA LEU A 171 4.68 3.69 8.15
C LEU A 171 5.14 3.44 9.59
N SER A 172 6.40 3.74 9.93
CA SER A 172 6.91 3.55 11.29
C SER A 172 6.34 4.55 12.30
N CYS A 173 5.96 5.74 11.83
CA CYS A 173 5.29 6.76 12.65
C CYS A 173 3.80 6.47 12.87
N MET A 174 3.23 5.50 12.13
CA MET A 174 1.81 5.15 12.30
C MET A 174 1.62 4.20 13.49
N PRO A 175 0.54 4.40 14.26
CA PRO A 175 0.19 3.47 15.34
C PRO A 175 -0.12 2.08 14.77
N LEU A 176 0.18 1.05 15.57
CA LEU A 176 -0.21 -0.31 15.23
C LEU A 176 -1.70 -0.45 15.46
N GLU A 177 -2.45 -0.77 14.41
CA GLU A 177 -3.90 -0.86 14.44
C GLU A 177 -4.38 -2.15 13.81
N SER A 178 -5.49 -2.68 14.33
CA SER A 178 -6.20 -3.82 13.77
C SER A 178 -7.67 -3.73 14.07
N GLU A 179 -8.47 -4.48 13.32
CA GLU A 179 -9.86 -4.72 13.62
C GLU A 179 -9.98 -5.76 14.74
N VAL A 180 -10.91 -5.51 15.66
CA VAL A 180 -11.27 -6.46 16.72
C VAL A 180 -12.22 -7.50 16.16
N VAL A 181 -11.88 -8.77 16.33
CA VAL A 181 -12.66 -9.92 15.87
C VAL A 181 -13.07 -10.77 17.07
N LEU A 182 -14.32 -11.21 17.11
CA LEU A 182 -14.80 -12.13 18.12
C LEU A 182 -14.79 -13.57 17.59
N ARG A 183 -14.05 -14.47 18.24
CA ARG A 183 -14.05 -15.91 17.92
C ARG A 183 -14.11 -16.71 19.20
N ASN A 184 -15.03 -17.67 19.28
CA ASN A 184 -15.22 -18.52 20.46
C ASN A 184 -15.32 -17.74 21.77
N ASN A 185 -16.04 -16.64 21.75
CA ASN A 185 -16.21 -15.72 22.88
C ASN A 185 -14.91 -15.05 23.37
N GLN A 186 -13.84 -15.11 22.57
CA GLN A 186 -12.58 -14.42 22.82
C GLN A 186 -12.42 -13.22 21.90
N ILE A 187 -11.88 -12.14 22.44
CA ILE A 187 -11.56 -10.94 21.68
C ILE A 187 -10.17 -11.12 21.06
N LEU A 188 -10.09 -11.09 19.74
CA LEU A 188 -8.87 -11.31 19.00
C LEU A 188 -8.53 -10.13 18.09
N VAL A 189 -7.26 -10.02 17.75
CA VAL A 189 -6.76 -9.15 16.69
C VAL A 189 -5.78 -9.94 15.83
N ASP A 190 -5.79 -9.71 14.52
CA ASP A 190 -4.85 -10.33 13.57
C ASP A 190 -3.48 -9.60 13.60
N LEU A 191 -2.97 -9.39 14.79
CA LEU A 191 -1.64 -8.85 15.08
C LEU A 191 -1.03 -9.68 16.20
N GLY A 192 0.23 -10.06 16.03
CA GLY A 192 0.93 -10.89 17.00
C GLY A 192 2.36 -10.40 17.27
N THR A 193 3.20 -11.31 17.71
CA THR A 193 4.62 -11.00 18.00
C THR A 193 5.39 -10.58 16.76
N ASN A 194 5.02 -11.06 15.56
CA ASN A 194 5.61 -10.62 14.29
C ASN A 194 5.42 -9.12 14.04
N GLN A 195 4.32 -8.56 14.51
CA GLN A 195 4.01 -7.13 14.38
C GLN A 195 4.47 -6.32 15.60
N GLY A 196 5.03 -6.99 16.62
CA GLY A 196 5.58 -6.36 17.82
C GLY A 196 4.57 -6.23 18.96
N LEU A 197 3.48 -7.01 18.95
CA LEU A 197 2.65 -7.17 20.14
C LEU A 197 3.31 -8.12 21.13
N SER A 198 3.12 -7.83 22.40
CA SER A 198 3.55 -8.67 23.53
C SER A 198 2.49 -8.64 24.61
N ASN A 199 2.52 -9.64 25.47
CA ASN A 199 1.63 -9.70 26.64
C ASN A 199 1.78 -8.43 27.48
N GLY A 200 0.68 -7.93 28.00
CA GLY A 200 0.62 -6.70 28.79
C GLY A 200 0.55 -5.41 27.96
N LYS A 201 0.70 -5.45 26.63
CA LYS A 201 0.48 -4.26 25.81
C LYS A 201 -0.96 -3.82 25.86
N VAL A 202 -1.15 -2.48 25.90
CA VAL A 202 -2.44 -1.84 26.01
C VAL A 202 -2.87 -1.27 24.67
N GLY A 203 -4.12 -1.50 24.32
CA GLY A 203 -4.75 -0.94 23.13
C GLY A 203 -6.00 -0.16 23.49
N LEU A 204 -6.26 0.89 22.73
CA LEU A 204 -7.45 1.73 22.84
C LEU A 204 -8.40 1.46 21.69
N VAL A 205 -9.67 1.17 22.00
CA VAL A 205 -10.75 1.03 21.02
C VAL A 205 -11.64 2.25 21.13
N SER A 206 -11.84 2.93 19.99
CA SER A 206 -12.82 4.01 19.89
C SER A 206 -14.13 3.48 19.38
N THR A 207 -15.23 3.91 19.98
CA THR A 207 -16.59 3.57 19.54
C THR A 207 -17.01 4.36 18.30
N THR A 208 -16.36 5.47 18.01
CA THR A 208 -16.65 6.31 16.84
C THR A 208 -15.70 5.99 15.68
N LYS A 209 -16.24 5.92 14.45
CA LYS A 209 -15.45 5.73 13.21
C LYS A 209 -14.41 6.85 13.00
N ASN A 210 -14.69 8.04 13.48
CA ASN A 210 -13.77 9.16 13.56
C ASN A 210 -13.24 9.21 14.98
N MET A 211 -11.94 9.07 15.17
CA MET A 211 -11.31 9.24 16.48
C MET A 211 -11.35 10.73 16.86
N ASP A 212 -12.52 11.24 17.19
CA ASP A 212 -12.64 12.52 17.86
C ASP A 212 -12.16 12.35 19.30
N TYR A 213 -11.11 13.07 19.65
CA TYR A 213 -10.51 13.04 20.99
C TYR A 213 -11.45 13.53 22.10
N SER A 214 -12.62 14.01 21.71
CA SER A 214 -13.69 14.45 22.63
C SER A 214 -14.64 13.33 23.06
N ALA A 215 -14.52 12.11 22.49
CA ALA A 215 -15.47 11.04 22.80
C ALA A 215 -15.15 10.39 24.14
N THR A 216 -16.16 10.38 25.01
CA THR A 216 -16.15 9.75 26.33
C THR A 216 -16.16 8.21 26.29
N ASP A 217 -16.23 7.61 25.08
CA ASP A 217 -16.47 6.18 24.89
C ASP A 217 -15.23 5.44 24.39
N TRP A 218 -14.17 5.49 25.17
CA TRP A 218 -12.96 4.70 24.93
C TRP A 218 -13.01 3.40 25.74
N SER A 219 -12.71 2.30 25.07
CA SER A 219 -12.49 1.02 25.75
C SER A 219 -11.01 0.69 25.72
N VAL A 220 -10.48 0.32 26.87
CA VAL A 220 -9.07 -0.07 27.03
C VAL A 220 -9.00 -1.59 27.11
N LEU A 221 -8.18 -2.20 26.25
CA LEU A 221 -7.94 -3.63 26.24
C LEU A 221 -6.47 -3.92 26.46
N THR A 222 -6.20 -5.04 27.12
CA THR A 222 -4.84 -5.52 27.34
C THR A 222 -4.61 -6.84 26.59
N VAL A 223 -3.42 -7.01 26.02
CA VAL A 223 -3.00 -8.27 25.41
C VAL A 223 -2.70 -9.27 26.52
N ILE A 224 -3.51 -10.33 26.62
CA ILE A 224 -3.30 -11.41 27.58
C ILE A 224 -2.45 -12.54 27.02
N SER A 225 -2.52 -12.76 25.69
CA SER A 225 -1.70 -13.75 24.99
C SER A 225 -1.36 -13.26 23.60
N ALA A 226 -0.08 -13.18 23.30
CA ALA A 226 0.42 -12.82 21.97
C ALA A 226 1.03 -14.06 21.30
N ASN A 227 0.35 -14.55 20.25
CA ASN A 227 0.86 -15.58 19.36
C ASN A 227 1.63 -14.94 18.20
N ARG A 228 2.13 -15.76 17.26
CA ARG A 228 2.93 -15.26 16.14
C ARG A 228 2.20 -14.25 15.27
N ASP A 229 0.95 -14.53 14.90
CA ASP A 229 0.19 -13.76 13.90
C ASP A 229 -1.13 -13.15 14.45
N TYR A 230 -1.51 -13.51 15.67
CA TYR A 230 -2.70 -12.98 16.33
C TYR A 230 -2.47 -12.83 17.83
N SER A 231 -3.29 -12.01 18.47
CA SER A 231 -3.29 -11.83 19.93
C SER A 231 -4.68 -11.89 20.49
N ILE A 232 -4.76 -12.40 21.73
CA ILE A 232 -5.99 -12.45 22.53
C ILE A 232 -5.98 -11.25 23.47
N LEU A 233 -7.11 -10.57 23.54
CA LEU A 233 -7.28 -9.35 24.31
C LEU A 233 -8.33 -9.54 25.41
N GLU A 234 -8.18 -8.76 26.47
CA GLU A 234 -9.16 -8.65 27.56
C GLU A 234 -9.44 -7.18 27.86
N PRO A 235 -10.75 -6.79 28.01
CA PRO A 235 -11.08 -5.44 28.45
C PRO A 235 -10.63 -5.21 29.89
N LEU A 236 -10.01 -4.06 30.16
CA LEU A 236 -9.69 -3.65 31.53
C LEU A 236 -10.96 -3.37 32.34
N ASN A 237 -12.02 -2.95 31.69
CA ASN A 237 -13.32 -2.80 32.33
C ASN A 237 -14.20 -4.05 32.09
N PRO A 238 -14.45 -4.88 33.10
CA PRO A 238 -15.22 -6.12 32.94
C PRO A 238 -16.68 -5.94 32.53
N LYS A 239 -17.21 -4.71 32.56
CA LYS A 239 -18.59 -4.41 32.12
C LYS A 239 -18.71 -4.37 30.60
N ILE A 240 -17.60 -4.26 29.87
CA ILE A 240 -17.60 -4.18 28.40
C ILE A 240 -17.73 -5.59 27.84
N LYS A 241 -18.76 -5.81 27.05
CA LYS A 241 -18.98 -7.10 26.38
C LYS A 241 -18.22 -7.16 25.04
N GLY A 242 -17.63 -8.31 24.72
CA GLY A 242 -16.86 -8.50 23.48
C GLY A 242 -17.65 -8.15 22.22
N GLY A 243 -18.95 -8.44 22.16
CA GLY A 243 -19.81 -8.12 21.03
C GLY A 243 -19.96 -6.61 20.75
N GLU A 244 -19.74 -5.75 21.74
CA GLU A 244 -19.76 -4.30 21.55
C GLU A 244 -18.48 -3.78 20.88
N LEU A 245 -17.42 -4.60 20.86
CA LEU A 245 -16.10 -4.26 20.34
C LEU A 245 -15.85 -4.84 18.95
N GLU A 246 -16.65 -5.81 18.54
CA GLU A 246 -16.48 -6.49 17.24
C GLU A 246 -16.57 -5.50 16.07
N GLY A 247 -15.64 -5.64 15.12
CA GLY A 247 -15.55 -4.75 13.95
C GLY A 247 -14.96 -3.37 14.23
N LYS A 248 -14.67 -3.02 15.50
CA LYS A 248 -14.04 -1.74 15.85
C LYS A 248 -12.53 -1.80 15.70
N ILE A 249 -11.91 -0.65 15.54
CA ILE A 249 -10.46 -0.54 15.39
C ILE A 249 -9.82 -0.32 16.75
N ILE A 250 -8.88 -1.19 17.10
CA ILE A 250 -7.99 -1.01 18.24
C ILE A 250 -6.67 -0.40 17.81
N ARG A 251 -6.18 0.58 18.59
CA ARG A 251 -4.86 1.20 18.48
C ARG A 251 -4.00 0.81 19.64
N PHE A 252 -2.82 0.24 19.35
CA PHE A 252 -1.85 -0.09 20.39
C PHE A 252 -0.91 1.08 20.63
N MET A 253 -0.71 1.39 21.91
CA MET A 253 0.31 2.35 22.33
C MET A 253 1.71 1.74 22.10
N ASN A 254 2.64 2.56 21.61
CA ASN A 254 4.03 2.17 21.43
C ASN A 254 4.78 2.16 22.77
#